data_a333bb414c630e6a133721d10010ab8b
#
_entry.id   a333bb414c630e6a133721d10010ab8b
#
_cell.length_a   1.000
_cell.length_b   1.000
_cell.length_c   1.000
_cell.angle_alpha   90.00
_cell.angle_beta   90.00
_cell.angle_gamma   90.00
#
_symmetry.space_group_name_H-M   'P 1'
#
loop_
_entity.id
_entity.type
_entity.pdbx_description
1 polymer ?
#
loop_
_entity_poly.entity_id
_entity_poly.type
_entity_poly.pdbx_seq_one_letter_code
_entity_poly.pdbx_strand_id
1 'polypeptide(L)' 'MLKKAVEIIRTTKRASTSNLQRKLSIGYNRAARIMDELEERGIVGPDIPGQGREIMMDI' A
#
# COMPACT_ATOMS: atom_id res chain seq x y z
N MET A 1 -8.12 5.18 -7.95
CA MET A 1 -7.14 5.36 -6.87
C MET A 1 -6.39 4.06 -6.56
N LEU A 2 -7.08 2.93 -6.47
CA LEU A 2 -6.41 1.64 -6.25
C LEU A 2 -5.39 1.30 -7.33
N LYS A 3 -5.71 1.57 -8.55
CA LYS A 3 -4.83 1.29 -9.66
C LYS A 3 -3.49 2.02 -9.52
N LYS A 4 -3.55 3.28 -9.14
CA LYS A 4 -2.34 4.07 -8.92
C LYS A 4 -1.56 3.57 -7.72
N ALA A 5 -2.26 3.15 -6.67
CA ALA A 5 -1.61 2.61 -5.48
C ALA A 5 -0.84 1.32 -5.83
N VAL A 6 -1.44 0.44 -6.61
CA VAL A 6 -0.79 -0.79 -7.04
C VAL A 6 0.46 -0.46 -7.88
N GLU A 7 0.34 0.53 -8.74
CA GLU A 7 1.46 0.94 -9.58
C GLU A 7 2.62 1.49 -8.76
N ILE A 8 2.30 2.27 -7.73
CA ILE A 8 3.31 2.82 -6.84
C ILE A 8 4.04 1.71 -6.09
N ILE A 9 3.28 0.76 -5.55
CA ILE A 9 3.86 -0.38 -4.84
C ILE A 9 4.74 -1.19 -5.77
N ARG A 10 4.29 -1.42 -6.98
CA ARG A 10 5.03 -2.16 -7.99
C ARG A 10 6.35 -1.48 -8.33
N THR A 11 6.31 -0.16 -8.49
CA THR A 11 7.48 0.61 -8.89
C THR A 11 8.47 0.77 -7.75
N THR A 12 7.98 1.08 -6.55
CA THR A 12 8.83 1.35 -5.40
C THR A 12 9.19 0.10 -4.61
N LYS A 13 8.44 -0.98 -4.80
CA LYS A 13 8.57 -2.22 -4.04
C LYS A 13 8.33 -2.01 -2.55
N ARG A 14 7.53 -1.00 -2.21
CA ARG A 14 7.20 -0.68 -0.83
C ARG A 14 5.71 -0.58 -0.64
N ALA A 15 5.18 -1.41 0.24
CA ALA A 15 3.76 -1.42 0.58
C ALA A 15 3.57 -0.77 1.95
N SER A 16 3.67 0.54 2.01
CA SER A 16 3.48 1.27 3.25
C SER A 16 2.50 2.41 3.08
N THR A 17 1.76 2.71 4.14
CA THR A 17 0.81 3.81 4.14
C THR A 17 1.51 5.13 3.89
N SER A 18 2.67 5.34 4.53
CA SER A 18 3.45 6.57 4.35
C SER A 18 3.90 6.77 2.91
N ASN A 19 4.29 5.68 2.26
CA ASN A 19 4.74 5.75 0.88
C ASN A 19 3.59 6.19 -0.03
N LEU A 20 2.42 5.60 0.15
CA LEU A 20 1.24 5.98 -0.63
C LEU A 20 0.82 7.41 -0.34
N GLN A 21 0.87 7.82 0.92
CA GLN A 21 0.51 9.16 1.31
C GLN A 21 1.34 10.19 0.53
N ARG A 22 2.64 9.98 0.48
CA ARG A 22 3.54 10.89 -0.21
C ARG A 22 3.41 10.84 -1.72
N LYS A 23 3.34 9.65 -2.26
CA LYS A 23 3.30 9.48 -3.72
C LYS A 23 1.98 9.93 -4.34
N LEU A 24 0.89 9.77 -3.60
CA LEU A 24 -0.43 10.19 -4.08
C LEU A 24 -0.84 11.58 -3.60
N SER A 25 -0.03 12.18 -2.74
CA SER A 25 -0.32 13.49 -2.15
C SER A 25 -1.68 13.51 -1.46
N ILE A 26 -1.95 12.50 -0.65
CA ILE A 26 -3.22 12.35 0.08
C ILE A 26 -2.94 12.30 1.57
N GLY A 27 -4.01 12.45 2.37
CA GLY A 27 -3.90 12.34 3.80
C GLY A 27 -3.65 10.92 4.27
N TYR A 28 -3.15 10.77 5.49
CA TYR A 28 -2.84 9.48 6.06
C TYR A 28 -4.06 8.57 6.13
N ASN A 29 -5.19 9.10 6.60
CA ASN A 29 -6.40 8.29 6.72
C ASN A 29 -6.84 7.70 5.39
N ARG A 30 -6.70 8.48 4.34
CA ARG A 30 -7.08 8.03 3.01
C ARG A 30 -6.11 6.95 2.51
N ALA A 31 -4.83 7.15 2.75
CA ALA A 31 -3.82 6.17 2.38
C ALA A 31 -4.03 4.86 3.15
N ALA A 32 -4.38 4.97 4.44
CA ALA A 32 -4.65 3.79 5.25
C ALA A 32 -5.84 2.98 4.71
N ARG A 33 -6.88 3.67 4.26
CA ARG A 33 -8.04 3.00 3.67
C ARG A 33 -7.67 2.25 2.39
N ILE A 34 -6.83 2.86 1.58
CA ILE A 34 -6.37 2.22 0.36
C ILE A 34 -5.56 0.97 0.71
N MET A 35 -4.71 1.05 1.71
CA MET A 35 -3.94 -0.11 2.16
C MET A 35 -4.84 -1.23 2.68
N ASP A 36 -5.87 -0.87 3.44
CA ASP A 36 -6.83 -1.87 3.94
C ASP A 36 -7.53 -2.59 2.78
N GLU A 37 -7.90 -1.84 1.75
CA GLU A 37 -8.53 -2.42 0.58
C GLU A 37 -7.59 -3.33 -0.20
N LEU A 38 -6.34 -2.93 -0.31
CA LEU A 38 -5.33 -3.76 -0.95
C LEU A 38 -5.10 -5.05 -0.18
N GLU A 39 -5.13 -4.99 1.13
CA GLU A 39 -5.01 -6.17 1.96
C GLU A 39 -6.20 -7.11 1.75
N GLU A 40 -7.39 -6.55 1.69
CA GLU A 40 -8.61 -7.31 1.46
C GLU A 40 -8.58 -8.04 0.12
N ARG A 41 -7.96 -7.43 -0.88
CA ARG A 41 -7.82 -8.02 -2.20
C ARG A 41 -6.64 -8.98 -2.34
N GLY A 42 -5.87 -9.13 -1.28
CA GLY A 42 -4.72 -10.04 -1.28
C GLY A 42 -3.50 -9.51 -1.99
N ILE A 43 -3.44 -8.20 -2.21
CA ILE A 43 -2.30 -7.58 -2.89
C ILE A 43 -1.16 -7.34 -1.92
N VAL A 44 -1.49 -6.99 -0.68
CA VAL A 44 -0.50 -6.80 0.37
C VAL A 44 -0.92 -7.57 1.62
N GLY A 45 0.04 -7.90 2.46
CA GLY A 45 -0.23 -8.58 3.72
C GLY A 45 -0.59 -7.61 4.83
N PRO A 46 -0.85 -8.14 6.04
CA PRO A 46 -1.18 -7.30 7.18
C PRO A 46 0.01 -6.48 7.63
N ASP A 47 -0.29 -5.35 8.28
CA ASP A 47 0.73 -4.46 8.80
C ASP A 47 1.35 -5.08 10.06
N ILE A 48 2.59 -5.50 9.96
CA ILE A 48 3.31 -6.09 11.08
C ILE A 48 4.27 -5.05 11.64
N PRO A 49 4.12 -4.67 12.91
CA PRO A 49 4.99 -3.67 13.52
C PRO A 49 6.47 -4.01 13.35
N GLY A 50 7.22 -3.04 12.86
CA GLY A 50 8.65 -3.21 12.65
C GLY A 50 9.06 -3.84 11.34
N GLN A 51 8.12 -4.42 10.59
CA GLN A 51 8.43 -5.09 9.34
C GLN A 51 7.73 -4.51 8.12
N GLY A 52 6.68 -3.73 8.35
CA GLY A 52 5.88 -3.21 7.25
C GLY A 52 5.00 -4.28 6.63
N ARG A 53 4.43 -3.96 5.49
CA ARG A 53 3.54 -4.90 4.80
C ARG A 53 4.29 -5.64 3.71
N GLU A 54 4.00 -6.92 3.60
CA GLU A 54 4.56 -7.76 2.56
C GLU A 54 3.78 -7.56 1.27
N ILE A 55 4.47 -7.54 0.14
CA ILE A 55 3.81 -7.48 -1.17
C ILE A 55 3.51 -8.92 -1.57
N MET A 56 2.22 -9.24 -1.62
CA MET A 56 1.77 -10.61 -1.88
C MET A 56 1.44 -10.86 -3.34
N MET A 57 1.28 -9.78 -4.09
CA MET A 57 1.00 -9.89 -5.52
C MET A 57 2.30 -10.07 -6.30
N ASP A 58 2.24 -10.91 -7.31
CA ASP A 58 3.39 -11.11 -8.20
C ASP A 58 3.47 -9.94 -9.17
N ILE A 59 4.42 -9.06 -8.93
CA ILE A 59 4.56 -7.84 -9.72
C ILE A 59 6.01 -7.59 -10.13
#